data_d2466f1858c2a3314afcddb07c7317b8
#
_entry.id   d2466f1858c2a3314afcddb07c7317b8
#
_cell.length_a   1.000
_cell.length_b   1.000
_cell.length_c   1.000
_cell.angle_alpha   90.00
_cell.angle_beta   90.00
_cell.angle_gamma   90.00
#
_symmetry.space_group_name_H-M   'P 1'
#
loop_
_entity.id
_entity.type
_entity.pdbx_description
1 polymer ?
#
loop_
_entity_poly.entity_id
_entity_poly.type
_entity_poly.pdbx_seq_one_letter_code
_entity_poly.pdbx_strand_id
1 'polypeptide(L)'
;MSAFSKLTDRELTVLLKQGDRLAFSEIYSRHWHNLFLHAYKMLDNEDEAKDVIQELFISLWSKAADLQIKTNLKAYLYVTARNRVINHIRKHRINDDFLNIIAGEMKEADDNTVQTIEERDLIALIDQEINLLPPRMKAVFEMSRKEFLSNKEIAARLGTSEETVKKQISNSIRTLKLKLNQHAGAAVILLELLKHRA
;
A
#
# COMPACT_ATOMS: atom_id res chain seq x y z
N MET A 1 -27.69 13.24 -17.79
CA MET A 1 -26.60 12.24 -17.86
C MET A 1 -25.58 12.75 -18.85
N SER A 2 -24.32 12.86 -18.44
CA SER A 2 -23.23 13.38 -19.28
C SER A 2 -23.02 12.44 -20.49
N ALA A 3 -22.77 13.00 -21.69
CA ALA A 3 -22.40 12.22 -22.87
C ALA A 3 -21.15 11.34 -22.60
N PHE A 4 -20.30 11.74 -21.66
CA PHE A 4 -19.08 11.05 -21.24
C PHE A 4 -19.36 9.78 -20.43
N SER A 5 -20.54 9.62 -19.81
CA SER A 5 -20.90 8.44 -19.02
C SER A 5 -20.95 7.14 -19.83
N LYS A 6 -21.09 7.24 -21.15
CA LYS A 6 -21.12 6.09 -22.09
C LYS A 6 -19.72 5.71 -22.61
N LEU A 7 -18.71 6.57 -22.44
CA LEU A 7 -17.35 6.33 -22.91
C LEU A 7 -16.65 5.32 -22.02
N THR A 8 -15.81 4.50 -22.62
CA THR A 8 -14.91 3.58 -21.92
C THR A 8 -13.76 4.34 -21.25
N ASP A 9 -13.13 3.76 -20.23
CA ASP A 9 -11.95 4.35 -19.58
C ASP A 9 -10.79 4.60 -20.57
N ARG A 10 -10.71 3.82 -21.64
CA ARG A 10 -9.73 3.99 -22.71
C ARG A 10 -10.01 5.27 -23.51
N GLU A 11 -11.25 5.49 -23.91
CA GLU A 11 -11.67 6.70 -24.65
C GLU A 11 -11.52 7.94 -23.77
N LEU A 12 -11.93 7.86 -22.50
CA LEU A 12 -11.73 8.92 -21.53
C LEU A 12 -10.24 9.25 -21.34
N THR A 13 -9.37 8.25 -21.35
CA THR A 13 -7.91 8.47 -21.24
C THR A 13 -7.36 9.22 -22.45
N VAL A 14 -7.85 8.95 -23.65
CA VAL A 14 -7.44 9.67 -24.87
C VAL A 14 -7.84 11.14 -24.77
N LEU A 15 -9.08 11.42 -24.36
CA LEU A 15 -9.58 12.79 -24.18
C LEU A 15 -8.87 13.51 -23.03
N LEU A 16 -8.58 12.82 -21.94
CA LEU A 16 -7.79 13.34 -20.82
C LEU A 16 -6.42 13.85 -21.28
N LYS A 17 -5.72 13.07 -22.13
CA LYS A 17 -4.42 13.47 -22.70
C LYS A 17 -4.50 14.73 -23.56
N GLN A 18 -5.67 15.01 -24.13
CA GLN A 18 -5.95 16.22 -24.91
C GLN A 18 -6.37 17.41 -24.02
N GLY A 19 -6.39 17.21 -22.69
CA GLY A 19 -6.77 18.27 -21.74
C GLY A 19 -8.27 18.44 -21.56
N ASP A 20 -9.10 17.45 -21.95
CA ASP A 20 -10.55 17.53 -21.80
C ASP A 20 -10.96 17.42 -20.33
N ARG A 21 -11.53 18.53 -19.81
CA ARG A 21 -11.99 18.64 -18.40
C ARG A 21 -13.18 17.74 -18.09
N LEU A 22 -14.06 17.50 -19.07
CA LEU A 22 -15.25 16.67 -18.87
C LEU A 22 -14.84 15.18 -18.78
N ALA A 23 -13.87 14.75 -19.59
CA ALA A 23 -13.28 13.43 -19.49
C ALA A 23 -12.60 13.21 -18.13
N PHE A 24 -11.87 14.22 -17.63
CA PHE A 24 -11.29 14.16 -16.28
C PHE A 24 -12.36 14.06 -15.20
N SER A 25 -13.42 14.88 -15.28
CA SER A 25 -14.53 14.84 -14.32
C SER A 25 -15.22 13.49 -14.28
N GLU A 26 -15.42 12.86 -15.44
CA GLU A 26 -16.01 11.52 -15.53
C GLU A 26 -15.09 10.45 -14.92
N ILE A 27 -13.77 10.48 -15.20
CA ILE A 27 -12.78 9.59 -14.60
C ILE A 27 -12.78 9.76 -13.08
N TYR A 28 -12.78 10.99 -12.58
CA TYR A 28 -12.85 11.32 -11.17
C TYR A 28 -14.11 10.69 -10.53
N SER A 29 -15.28 10.95 -11.10
CA SER A 29 -16.57 10.46 -10.60
C SER A 29 -16.62 8.92 -10.51
N ARG A 30 -16.06 8.21 -11.52
CA ARG A 30 -16.07 6.74 -11.57
C ARG A 30 -15.13 6.09 -10.55
N HIS A 31 -13.98 6.70 -10.32
CA HIS A 31 -12.89 6.01 -9.62
C HIS A 31 -12.65 6.55 -8.21
N TRP A 32 -13.02 7.82 -7.90
CA TRP A 32 -12.69 8.45 -6.64
C TRP A 32 -13.14 7.66 -5.42
N HIS A 33 -14.41 7.26 -5.37
CA HIS A 33 -14.96 6.57 -4.19
C HIS A 33 -14.25 5.26 -3.89
N ASN A 34 -14.01 4.44 -4.92
CA ASN A 34 -13.34 3.15 -4.73
C ASN A 34 -11.86 3.32 -4.35
N LEU A 35 -11.18 4.32 -4.90
CA LEU A 35 -9.79 4.63 -4.53
C LEU A 35 -9.71 5.18 -3.12
N PHE A 36 -10.66 6.03 -2.72
CA PHE A 36 -10.78 6.54 -1.36
C PHE A 36 -10.97 5.40 -0.36
N LEU A 37 -11.93 4.50 -0.59
CA LEU A 37 -12.13 3.34 0.29
C LEU A 37 -10.88 2.46 0.38
N HIS A 38 -10.14 2.32 -0.72
CA HIS A 38 -8.88 1.59 -0.72
C HIS A 38 -7.80 2.29 0.12
N ALA A 39 -7.64 3.59 -0.02
CA ALA A 39 -6.70 4.38 0.77
C ALA A 39 -7.10 4.42 2.25
N TYR A 40 -8.38 4.61 2.55
CA TYR A 40 -8.91 4.64 3.92
C TYR A 40 -8.64 3.32 4.66
N LYS A 41 -8.86 2.17 4.01
CA LYS A 41 -8.52 0.87 4.60
C LYS A 41 -7.04 0.69 4.93
N MET A 42 -6.15 1.45 4.31
CA MET A 42 -4.70 1.36 4.54
C MET A 42 -4.18 2.39 5.56
N LEU A 43 -4.84 3.55 5.66
CA LEU A 43 -4.42 4.68 6.50
C LEU A 43 -5.17 4.73 7.81
N ASP A 44 -6.39 4.15 7.85
CA ASP A 44 -7.34 4.23 8.96
C ASP A 44 -7.61 5.69 9.42
N ASN A 45 -7.44 6.63 8.49
CA ASN A 45 -7.65 8.06 8.69
C ASN A 45 -8.34 8.65 7.44
N GLU A 46 -9.53 9.22 7.65
CA GLU A 46 -10.39 9.70 6.57
C GLU A 46 -9.77 10.90 5.84
N ASP A 47 -9.21 11.85 6.58
CA ASP A 47 -8.67 13.08 6.02
C ASP A 47 -7.37 12.79 5.24
N GLU A 48 -6.48 11.97 5.79
CA GLU A 48 -5.28 11.53 5.08
C GLU A 48 -5.62 10.74 3.81
N ALA A 49 -6.64 9.88 3.88
CA ALA A 49 -7.08 9.13 2.70
C ALA A 49 -7.63 10.05 1.61
N LYS A 50 -8.42 11.08 1.98
CA LYS A 50 -8.91 12.09 1.04
C LYS A 50 -7.76 12.86 0.39
N ASP A 51 -6.80 13.32 1.19
CA ASP A 51 -5.66 14.10 0.72
C ASP A 51 -4.81 13.30 -0.27
N VAL A 52 -4.48 12.06 0.06
CA VAL A 52 -3.70 11.17 -0.82
C VAL A 52 -4.40 10.94 -2.16
N ILE A 53 -5.72 10.73 -2.14
CA ILE A 53 -6.48 10.52 -3.39
C ILE A 53 -6.67 11.83 -4.16
N GLN A 54 -6.85 12.95 -3.49
CA GLN A 54 -6.90 14.26 -4.13
C GLN A 54 -5.58 14.58 -4.84
N GLU A 55 -4.45 14.38 -4.19
CA GLU A 55 -3.13 14.53 -4.80
C GLU A 55 -2.92 13.62 -6.00
N LEU A 56 -3.46 12.37 -5.95
CA LEU A 56 -3.42 11.47 -7.10
C LEU A 56 -4.10 12.09 -8.31
N PHE A 57 -5.31 12.61 -8.15
CA PHE A 57 -6.06 13.21 -9.26
C PHE A 57 -5.44 14.51 -9.75
N ILE A 58 -4.89 15.34 -8.86
CA ILE A 58 -4.11 16.53 -9.25
C ILE A 58 -2.92 16.12 -10.12
N SER A 59 -2.19 15.10 -9.71
CA SER A 59 -1.05 14.58 -10.48
C SER A 59 -1.47 13.93 -11.80
N LEU A 60 -2.60 13.23 -11.82
CA LEU A 60 -3.17 12.66 -13.04
C LEU A 60 -3.47 13.76 -14.06
N TRP A 61 -4.10 14.85 -13.62
CA TRP A 61 -4.41 15.99 -14.47
C TRP A 61 -3.16 16.70 -14.96
N SER A 62 -2.24 17.02 -14.05
CA SER A 62 -1.03 17.78 -14.39
C SER A 62 -0.09 17.05 -15.35
N LYS A 63 -0.11 15.70 -15.33
CA LYS A 63 0.71 14.84 -16.19
C LYS A 63 -0.07 14.17 -17.31
N ALA A 64 -1.28 14.63 -17.59
CA ALA A 64 -2.19 13.98 -18.52
C ALA A 64 -1.61 13.80 -19.92
N ALA A 65 -0.91 14.81 -20.45
CA ALA A 65 -0.33 14.80 -21.79
C ALA A 65 0.74 13.69 -21.96
N ASP A 66 1.57 13.47 -20.92
CA ASP A 66 2.67 12.52 -20.93
C ASP A 66 2.30 11.14 -20.37
N LEU A 67 1.02 10.94 -20.04
CA LEU A 67 0.55 9.75 -19.36
C LEU A 67 0.76 8.49 -20.21
N GLN A 68 1.57 7.55 -19.74
CA GLN A 68 1.78 6.26 -20.38
C GLN A 68 1.15 5.14 -19.55
N ILE A 69 -0.05 4.70 -19.94
CA ILE A 69 -0.75 3.60 -19.30
C ILE A 69 -0.47 2.32 -20.10
N LYS A 70 0.33 1.42 -19.52
CA LYS A 70 0.70 0.13 -20.13
C LYS A 70 -0.39 -0.95 -20.02
N THR A 71 -1.32 -0.78 -19.09
CA THR A 71 -2.41 -1.71 -18.81
C THR A 71 -3.77 -1.06 -19.07
N ASN A 72 -4.60 -0.90 -18.04
CA ASN A 72 -5.83 -0.13 -18.10
C ASN A 72 -5.81 0.99 -17.05
N LEU A 73 -6.66 2.00 -17.25
CA LEU A 73 -6.73 3.17 -16.37
C LEU A 73 -6.99 2.78 -14.91
N LYS A 74 -7.95 1.88 -14.68
CA LYS A 74 -8.30 1.42 -13.33
C LYS A 74 -7.09 0.83 -12.60
N ALA A 75 -6.36 -0.10 -13.22
CA ALA A 75 -5.16 -0.70 -12.63
C ALA A 75 -4.07 0.35 -12.37
N TYR A 76 -3.86 1.29 -13.31
CA TYR A 76 -2.92 2.40 -13.12
C TYR A 76 -3.27 3.25 -11.90
N LEU A 77 -4.54 3.64 -11.76
CA LEU A 77 -5.01 4.44 -10.63
C LEU A 77 -4.82 3.72 -9.29
N TYR A 78 -5.19 2.43 -9.21
CA TYR A 78 -5.00 1.65 -7.98
C TYR A 78 -3.53 1.50 -7.59
N VAL A 79 -2.64 1.21 -8.54
CA VAL A 79 -1.19 1.13 -8.28
C VAL A 79 -0.66 2.48 -7.81
N THR A 80 -1.11 3.57 -8.45
CA THR A 80 -0.68 4.93 -8.10
C THR A 80 -1.19 5.34 -6.71
N ALA A 81 -2.47 5.08 -6.39
CA ALA A 81 -3.05 5.34 -5.08
C ALA A 81 -2.28 4.62 -3.99
N ARG A 82 -2.05 3.32 -4.17
CA ARG A 82 -1.31 2.50 -3.24
C ARG A 82 0.12 3.00 -3.00
N ASN A 83 0.85 3.34 -4.07
CA ASN A 83 2.22 3.85 -3.93
C ASN A 83 2.24 5.18 -3.16
N ARG A 84 1.23 6.04 -3.37
CA ARG A 84 1.09 7.28 -2.61
C ARG A 84 0.80 7.03 -1.13
N VAL A 85 -0.13 6.12 -0.82
CA VAL A 85 -0.42 5.71 0.56
C VAL A 85 0.85 5.18 1.25
N ILE A 86 1.60 4.28 0.60
CA ILE A 86 2.86 3.76 1.15
C ILE A 86 3.87 4.89 1.40
N ASN A 87 4.00 5.84 0.48
CA ASN A 87 4.90 6.98 0.65
C ASN A 87 4.44 7.91 1.77
N HIS A 88 3.13 8.10 1.92
CA HIS A 88 2.53 8.87 3.02
C HIS A 88 2.85 8.22 4.38
N ILE A 89 2.58 6.93 4.55
CA ILE A 89 2.92 6.16 5.76
C ILE A 89 4.42 6.26 6.07
N ARG A 90 5.28 6.12 5.05
CA ARG A 90 6.74 6.23 5.22
C ARG A 90 7.16 7.60 5.74
N LYS A 91 6.59 8.66 5.18
CA LYS A 91 6.88 10.04 5.57
C LYS A 91 6.45 10.32 7.01
N HIS A 92 5.26 9.86 7.40
CA HIS A 92 4.76 10.02 8.75
C HIS A 92 5.57 9.21 9.77
N ARG A 93 5.94 7.95 9.49
CA ARG A 93 6.82 7.17 10.38
C ARG A 93 8.18 7.80 10.63
N ILE A 94 8.80 8.38 9.61
CA ILE A 94 10.06 9.11 9.79
C ILE A 94 9.86 10.30 10.71
N ASN A 95 8.74 11.00 10.62
CA ASN A 95 8.41 12.10 11.53
C ASN A 95 8.10 11.60 12.94
N ASP A 96 7.35 10.48 13.07
CA ASP A 96 7.01 9.88 14.37
C ASP A 96 8.24 9.32 15.07
N ASP A 97 9.15 8.65 14.35
CA ASP A 97 10.43 8.19 14.89
C ASP A 97 11.30 9.38 15.35
N PHE A 98 11.31 10.47 14.60
CA PHE A 98 12.03 11.70 14.99
C PHE A 98 11.35 12.38 16.19
N LEU A 99 10.03 12.47 16.23
CA LEU A 99 9.27 12.99 17.37
C LEU A 99 9.38 12.09 18.60
N ASN A 100 9.40 10.76 18.42
CA ASN A 100 9.60 9.80 19.51
C ASN A 100 11.03 9.83 20.06
N ILE A 101 12.04 10.12 19.26
CA ILE A 101 13.41 10.40 19.75
C ILE A 101 13.42 11.66 20.60
N ILE A 102 12.66 12.69 20.24
CA ILE A 102 12.53 13.93 21.03
C ILE A 102 11.59 13.74 22.23
N ALA A 103 10.52 12.96 22.08
CA ALA A 103 9.51 12.68 23.13
C ALA A 103 9.85 11.46 24.00
N GLY A 104 10.96 10.78 23.73
CA GLY A 104 11.41 9.54 24.39
C GLY A 104 11.68 9.65 25.89
N GLU A 105 11.29 10.76 26.52
CA GLU A 105 11.30 10.94 27.98
C GLU A 105 9.91 10.95 28.65
N MET A 106 8.80 10.76 27.90
CA MET A 106 7.47 10.77 28.52
C MET A 106 6.49 9.87 27.77
N LYS A 107 6.33 8.63 28.20
CA LYS A 107 5.02 7.97 28.45
C LYS A 107 5.18 6.50 28.81
N GLU A 108 5.05 6.26 30.09
CA GLU A 108 4.47 5.00 30.61
C GLU A 108 2.93 5.06 30.44
N ALA A 109 2.40 3.88 30.08
CA ALA A 109 1.08 3.32 30.44
C ALA A 109 -0.21 4.00 29.99
N ASP A 110 -1.07 3.25 29.37
CA ASP A 110 -2.33 2.65 29.87
C ASP A 110 -2.98 1.84 28.74
N ASP A 111 -3.26 0.73 28.86
CA ASP A 111 -3.98 -0.36 29.47
C ASP A 111 -5.37 -0.63 28.86
N ASN A 112 -5.53 -1.90 28.45
CA ASN A 112 -6.67 -2.80 28.62
C ASN A 112 -7.72 -2.98 27.54
N THR A 113 -7.65 -4.19 26.97
CA THR A 113 -8.80 -5.14 26.99
C THR A 113 -8.34 -6.54 26.57
N VAL A 114 -9.01 -7.60 27.02
CA VAL A 114 -8.73 -9.04 26.76
C VAL A 114 -8.50 -9.33 25.26
N GLN A 115 -9.13 -8.59 24.39
CA GLN A 115 -8.95 -8.61 22.93
C GLN A 115 -7.50 -8.26 22.48
N THR A 116 -6.82 -7.40 23.25
CA THR A 116 -5.43 -6.98 23.01
C THR A 116 -4.42 -8.10 23.33
N ILE A 117 -4.74 -9.06 24.18
CA ILE A 117 -3.82 -10.17 24.54
C ILE A 117 -3.77 -11.18 23.39
N GLU A 118 -4.94 -11.59 22.86
CA GLU A 118 -5.00 -12.53 21.72
C GLU A 118 -4.38 -11.93 20.44
N GLU A 119 -4.55 -10.62 20.19
CA GLU A 119 -3.89 -9.93 19.09
C GLU A 119 -2.37 -9.84 19.28
N ARG A 120 -1.90 -9.56 20.49
CA ARG A 120 -0.45 -9.52 20.80
C ARG A 120 0.21 -10.89 20.63
N ASP A 121 -0.42 -11.95 21.11
CA ASP A 121 0.07 -13.32 20.97
C ASP A 121 0.13 -13.73 19.49
N LEU A 122 -0.85 -13.31 18.72
CA LEU A 122 -0.92 -13.59 17.30
C LEU A 122 0.13 -12.81 16.49
N ILE A 123 0.37 -11.55 16.84
CA ILE A 123 1.45 -10.74 16.25
C ILE A 123 2.82 -11.35 16.61
N ALA A 124 3.02 -11.77 17.86
CA ALA A 124 4.24 -12.43 18.31
C ALA A 124 4.52 -13.73 17.54
N LEU A 125 3.47 -14.52 17.28
CA LEU A 125 3.56 -15.74 16.47
C LEU A 125 3.97 -15.42 15.02
N ILE A 126 3.38 -14.38 14.41
CA ILE A 126 3.74 -13.97 13.06
C ILE A 126 5.20 -13.49 13.00
N ASP A 127 5.65 -12.70 13.98
CA ASP A 127 7.04 -12.24 14.05
C ASP A 127 8.01 -13.40 14.27
N GLN A 128 7.63 -14.40 15.07
CA GLN A 128 8.41 -15.62 15.23
C GLN A 128 8.58 -16.36 13.91
N GLU A 129 7.50 -16.55 13.13
CA GLU A 129 7.55 -17.23 11.84
C GLU A 129 8.33 -16.44 10.78
N ILE A 130 8.26 -15.10 10.83
CA ILE A 130 9.11 -14.24 10.00
C ILE A 130 10.59 -14.43 10.36
N ASN A 131 10.91 -14.54 11.65
CA ASN A 131 12.28 -14.75 12.13
C ASN A 131 12.85 -16.13 11.69
N LEU A 132 11.99 -17.10 11.46
CA LEU A 132 12.35 -18.46 10.97
C LEU A 132 12.48 -18.55 9.44
N LEU A 133 12.21 -17.47 8.71
CA LEU A 133 12.47 -17.43 7.26
C LEU A 133 13.97 -17.52 6.97
N PRO A 134 14.38 -18.14 5.83
CA PRO A 134 15.75 -18.07 5.37
C PRO A 134 16.26 -16.62 5.31
N PRO A 135 17.53 -16.32 5.68
CA PRO A 135 18.01 -14.95 5.90
C PRO A 135 17.73 -13.97 4.75
N ARG A 136 17.90 -14.42 3.50
CA ARG A 136 17.61 -13.58 2.32
C ARG A 136 16.10 -13.31 2.14
N MET A 137 15.27 -14.32 2.41
CA MET A 137 13.81 -14.16 2.33
C MET A 137 13.32 -13.21 3.42
N LYS A 138 13.84 -13.35 4.66
CA LYS A 138 13.54 -12.47 5.78
C LYS A 138 13.90 -11.03 5.44
N ALA A 139 15.15 -10.77 5.04
CA ALA A 139 15.62 -9.43 4.70
C ALA A 139 14.74 -8.76 3.64
N VAL A 140 14.45 -9.45 2.53
CA VAL A 140 13.60 -8.92 1.47
C VAL A 140 12.17 -8.68 1.96
N PHE A 141 11.63 -9.58 2.79
CA PHE A 141 10.29 -9.45 3.34
C PHE A 141 10.20 -8.25 4.29
N GLU A 142 11.15 -8.06 5.21
CA GLU A 142 11.19 -6.95 6.15
C GLU A 142 11.36 -5.60 5.42
N MET A 143 12.31 -5.49 4.49
CA MET A 143 12.46 -4.29 3.66
C MET A 143 11.17 -3.95 2.92
N SER A 144 10.47 -4.95 2.44
CA SER A 144 9.20 -4.75 1.74
C SER A 144 8.05 -4.37 2.65
N ARG A 145 7.99 -4.88 3.88
CA ARG A 145 6.82 -4.76 4.78
C ARG A 145 7.03 -3.75 5.90
N LYS A 146 8.20 -3.74 6.54
CA LYS A 146 8.52 -2.82 7.63
C LYS A 146 9.08 -1.49 7.09
N GLU A 147 9.94 -1.55 6.06
CA GLU A 147 10.55 -0.35 5.48
C GLU A 147 9.79 0.19 4.26
N PHE A 148 8.77 -0.52 3.78
CA PHE A 148 7.92 -0.15 2.63
C PHE A 148 8.70 0.11 1.33
N LEU A 149 9.90 -0.47 1.17
CA LEU A 149 10.71 -0.30 -0.02
C LEU A 149 10.07 -0.96 -1.24
N SER A 150 10.17 -0.33 -2.39
CA SER A 150 9.78 -0.91 -3.68
C SER A 150 10.73 -2.05 -4.07
N ASN A 151 10.30 -2.93 -4.97
CA ASN A 151 11.15 -4.02 -5.45
C ASN A 151 12.45 -3.49 -6.08
N LYS A 152 12.40 -2.33 -6.74
CA LYS A 152 13.55 -1.65 -7.33
C LYS A 152 14.54 -1.16 -6.28
N GLU A 153 14.04 -0.54 -5.21
CA GLU A 153 14.87 -0.07 -4.09
C GLU A 153 15.51 -1.24 -3.34
N ILE A 154 14.74 -2.32 -3.08
CA ILE A 154 15.26 -3.53 -2.45
C ILE A 154 16.33 -4.19 -3.34
N ALA A 155 16.08 -4.28 -4.64
CA ALA A 155 17.01 -4.84 -5.60
C ALA A 155 18.34 -4.06 -5.62
N ALA A 156 18.26 -2.72 -5.64
CA ALA A 156 19.43 -1.85 -5.58
C ALA A 156 20.21 -2.02 -4.27
N ARG A 157 19.49 -2.09 -3.12
CA ARG A 157 20.10 -2.22 -1.80
C ARG A 157 20.78 -3.56 -1.56
N LEU A 158 20.24 -4.65 -2.15
CA LEU A 158 20.77 -6.01 -2.00
C LEU A 158 21.67 -6.46 -3.15
N GLY A 159 21.93 -5.61 -4.15
CA GLY A 159 22.73 -5.95 -5.32
C GLY A 159 22.15 -7.10 -6.15
N THR A 160 20.82 -7.15 -6.33
CA THR A 160 20.10 -8.21 -7.02
C THR A 160 19.10 -7.66 -8.04
N SER A 161 18.41 -8.53 -8.80
CA SER A 161 17.37 -8.10 -9.74
C SER A 161 16.01 -7.93 -9.06
N GLU A 162 15.15 -7.03 -9.61
CA GLU A 162 13.77 -6.87 -9.16
C GLU A 162 12.97 -8.17 -9.26
N GLU A 163 13.26 -9.01 -10.25
CA GLU A 163 12.62 -10.31 -10.43
C GLU A 163 12.98 -11.26 -9.29
N THR A 164 14.25 -11.28 -8.88
CA THR A 164 14.72 -12.04 -7.71
C THR A 164 14.01 -11.58 -6.44
N VAL A 165 13.88 -10.27 -6.24
CA VAL A 165 13.14 -9.69 -5.11
C VAL A 165 11.67 -10.14 -5.11
N LYS A 166 10.97 -10.04 -6.26
CA LYS A 166 9.59 -10.52 -6.41
C LYS A 166 9.45 -11.99 -6.05
N LYS A 167 10.37 -12.83 -6.53
CA LYS A 167 10.38 -14.27 -6.24
C LYS A 167 10.60 -14.54 -4.76
N GLN A 168 11.53 -13.82 -4.11
CA GLN A 168 11.79 -13.96 -2.67
C GLN A 168 10.56 -13.55 -1.84
N ILE A 169 9.90 -12.42 -2.16
CA ILE A 169 8.68 -11.99 -1.50
C ILE A 169 7.56 -13.04 -1.65
N SER A 170 7.34 -13.54 -2.87
CA SER A 170 6.32 -14.55 -3.15
C SER A 170 6.57 -15.84 -2.35
N ASN A 171 7.83 -16.29 -2.30
CA ASN A 171 8.22 -17.46 -1.52
C ASN A 171 8.04 -17.24 -0.01
N SER A 172 8.41 -16.07 0.51
CA SER A 172 8.19 -15.71 1.92
C SER A 172 6.72 -15.79 2.29
N ILE A 173 5.85 -15.17 1.47
CA ILE A 173 4.40 -15.19 1.67
C ILE A 173 3.86 -16.63 1.66
N ARG A 174 4.30 -17.45 0.70
CA ARG A 174 3.87 -18.85 0.61
C ARG A 174 4.28 -19.64 1.85
N THR A 175 5.52 -19.48 2.31
CA THR A 175 6.04 -20.16 3.50
C THR A 175 5.27 -19.74 4.74
N LEU A 176 5.06 -18.45 4.95
CA LEU A 176 4.30 -17.92 6.09
C LEU A 176 2.84 -18.42 6.08
N LYS A 177 2.18 -18.42 4.91
CA LYS A 177 0.81 -18.95 4.78
C LYS A 177 0.73 -20.42 5.17
N LEU A 178 1.67 -21.24 4.74
CA LEU A 178 1.69 -22.67 5.08
C LEU A 178 1.86 -22.90 6.57
N LYS A 179 2.72 -22.12 7.22
CA LYS A 179 3.00 -22.26 8.66
C LYS A 179 1.88 -21.70 9.54
N LEU A 180 1.29 -20.56 9.14
CA LEU A 180 0.24 -19.90 9.89
C LEU A 180 -1.17 -20.49 9.62
N ASN A 181 -1.32 -21.34 8.62
CA ASN A 181 -2.61 -21.96 8.28
C ASN A 181 -3.17 -22.89 9.39
N GLN A 182 -2.34 -23.27 10.34
CA GLN A 182 -2.75 -24.04 11.54
C GLN A 182 -3.37 -23.13 12.63
N HIS A 183 -3.25 -21.81 12.49
CA HIS A 183 -3.75 -20.79 13.41
C HIS A 183 -4.74 -19.90 12.68
N ALA A 184 -6.03 -20.19 12.79
CA ALA A 184 -7.08 -19.52 12.00
C ALA A 184 -7.05 -17.96 12.07
N GLY A 185 -6.72 -17.40 13.25
CA GLY A 185 -6.55 -15.95 13.43
C GLY A 185 -5.29 -15.39 12.77
N ALA A 186 -4.14 -16.11 12.84
CA ALA A 186 -2.87 -15.66 12.26
C ALA A 186 -2.93 -15.58 10.73
N ALA A 187 -3.70 -16.46 10.10
CA ALA A 187 -3.93 -16.41 8.66
C ALA A 187 -4.70 -15.15 8.23
N VAL A 188 -5.62 -14.67 9.05
CA VAL A 188 -6.40 -13.43 8.78
C VAL A 188 -5.50 -12.20 8.90
N ILE A 189 -4.70 -12.07 9.96
CA ILE A 189 -3.77 -10.96 10.15
C ILE A 189 -2.66 -10.99 9.08
N LEU A 190 -2.15 -12.17 8.74
CA LEU A 190 -1.21 -12.28 7.63
C LEU A 190 -1.86 -11.87 6.31
N LEU A 191 -3.13 -12.23 6.06
CA LEU A 191 -3.88 -11.79 4.90
C LEU A 191 -4.09 -10.27 4.89
N GLU A 192 -4.35 -9.65 6.03
CA GLU A 192 -4.41 -8.19 6.17
C GLU A 192 -3.05 -7.55 5.84
N LEU A 193 -1.97 -8.05 6.46
CA LEU A 193 -0.60 -7.61 6.15
C LEU A 193 -0.22 -7.84 4.68
N LEU A 194 -0.83 -8.83 4.02
CA LEU A 194 -0.59 -9.15 2.61
C LEU A 194 -1.52 -8.42 1.66
N LYS A 195 -2.79 -8.13 2.04
CA LYS A 195 -3.74 -7.33 1.25
C LYS A 195 -3.23 -5.93 0.98
N HIS A 196 -2.37 -5.43 1.83
CA HIS A 196 -1.70 -4.15 1.63
C HIS A 196 -0.73 -4.16 0.43
N ARG A 197 -0.70 -5.25 -0.40
CA ARG A 197 0.18 -5.37 -1.57
C ARG A 197 -0.32 -6.18 -2.80
N ALA A 198 -1.59 -6.54 -2.86
CA ALA A 198 -2.14 -7.12 -4.09
C ALA A 198 -2.63 -6.06 -5.07
#